data_7fccb3df30c5649b667f9206e04636aa
#
_entry.id   7fccb3df30c5649b667f9206e04636aa
#
_cell.length_a   1.000
_cell.length_b   1.000
_cell.length_c   1.000
_cell.angle_alpha   90.00
_cell.angle_beta   90.00
_cell.angle_gamma   90.00
#
_symmetry.space_group_name_H-M   'P 1'
#
loop_
_entity.id
_entity.type
_entity.pdbx_description
1 polymer ?
#
loop_
_entity_poly.entity_id
_entity_poly.type
_entity_poly.pdbx_seq_one_letter_code
_entity_poly.pdbx_strand_id
1 'polypeptide(L)'
;MKLTKVGKRFLHELRGDKRYIAMCGGTRSGKTFSIIQCLIIRQVNAMKRKEQARIISIVSETYPHLRRGAIRDFKTIMEAEGLWCEGCWKETTSTYVWQNGTAFEFFSADNAGKVHGASRDDIFINECQNIKYEIARQLFVRTRYRVFYDYNPTRSFWANEKIEVQERCSTVHSTYQDNEFLTQEQVAEIESNKGDANWWKVYGEGKIGTLEGLIYDFEQVDELPEHLPRVYGLDFGFH
;
A
#
# COMPACT_ATOMS: atom_id res chain seq x y z
N MET A 1 -18.47 12.29 -3.42
CA MET A 1 -17.00 12.17 -3.10
C MET A 1 -16.15 12.94 -4.11
N LYS A 2 -15.34 13.90 -3.65
CA LYS A 2 -14.34 14.60 -4.48
C LYS A 2 -13.03 13.83 -4.43
N LEU A 3 -12.49 13.45 -5.59
CA LEU A 3 -11.23 12.71 -5.71
C LEU A 3 -10.05 13.65 -5.95
N THR A 4 -8.91 13.34 -5.33
CA THR A 4 -7.60 13.92 -5.66
C THR A 4 -7.17 13.52 -7.08
N LYS A 5 -6.12 14.15 -7.61
CA LYS A 5 -5.48 13.69 -8.86
C LYS A 5 -5.05 12.23 -8.77
N VAL A 6 -4.50 11.83 -7.62
CA VAL A 6 -4.08 10.45 -7.32
C VAL A 6 -5.28 9.50 -7.36
N GLY A 7 -6.38 9.85 -6.69
CA GLY A 7 -7.61 9.06 -6.69
C GLY A 7 -8.21 8.89 -8.10
N LYS A 8 -8.17 9.92 -8.94
CA LYS A 8 -8.63 9.83 -10.34
C LYS A 8 -7.77 8.86 -11.15
N ARG A 9 -6.43 8.89 -10.99
CA ARG A 9 -5.52 7.94 -11.66
C ARG A 9 -5.78 6.51 -11.19
N PHE A 10 -5.90 6.29 -9.89
CA PHE A 10 -6.22 4.97 -9.34
C PHE A 10 -7.58 4.46 -9.83
N LEU A 11 -8.60 5.31 -9.85
CA LEU A 11 -9.93 4.95 -10.38
C LEU A 11 -9.88 4.58 -11.87
N HIS A 12 -8.98 5.19 -12.64
CA HIS A 12 -8.73 4.82 -14.03
C HIS A 12 -8.17 3.39 -14.12
N GLU A 13 -7.14 3.07 -13.32
CA GLU A 13 -6.56 1.71 -13.26
C GLU A 13 -7.57 0.65 -12.84
N LEU A 14 -8.52 1.00 -11.97
CA LEU A 14 -9.61 0.09 -11.59
C LEU A 14 -10.54 -0.32 -12.75
N ARG A 15 -10.54 0.40 -13.85
CA ARG A 15 -11.32 0.07 -15.06
C ARG A 15 -10.62 -0.92 -15.98
N GLY A 16 -9.28 -1.03 -15.85
CA GLY A 16 -8.46 -1.98 -16.59
C GLY A 16 -8.61 -3.42 -16.07
N ASP A 17 -7.81 -4.31 -16.60
CA ASP A 17 -7.79 -5.75 -16.30
C ASP A 17 -6.64 -6.20 -15.40
N LYS A 18 -5.77 -5.27 -14.99
CA LYS A 18 -4.60 -5.60 -14.18
C LYS A 18 -4.99 -6.23 -12.84
N ARG A 19 -4.31 -7.32 -12.49
CA ARG A 19 -4.51 -8.01 -11.21
C ARG A 19 -3.90 -7.23 -10.04
N TYR A 20 -2.72 -6.65 -10.26
CA TYR A 20 -2.00 -5.87 -9.25
C TYR A 20 -2.05 -4.39 -9.63
N ILE A 21 -2.39 -3.55 -8.66
CA ILE A 21 -2.34 -2.10 -8.82
C ILE A 21 -1.55 -1.53 -7.65
N ALA A 22 -0.36 -1.03 -7.96
CA ALA A 22 0.56 -0.41 -7.02
C ALA A 22 0.33 1.10 -6.93
N MET A 23 0.40 1.63 -5.73
CA MET A 23 0.43 3.06 -5.46
C MET A 23 1.78 3.41 -4.79
N CYS A 24 2.76 3.75 -5.61
CA CYS A 24 4.09 4.17 -5.15
C CYS A 24 4.13 5.69 -5.00
N GLY A 25 4.81 6.21 -3.99
CA GLY A 25 5.01 7.65 -3.95
C GLY A 25 5.45 8.22 -2.62
N GLY A 26 5.67 9.52 -2.63
CA GLY A 26 6.13 10.31 -1.49
C GLY A 26 5.12 10.38 -0.34
N THR A 27 5.57 11.01 0.73
CA THR A 27 4.71 11.25 1.89
C THR A 27 3.56 12.19 1.55
N ARG A 28 2.45 12.08 2.26
CA ARG A 28 1.24 12.93 2.12
C ARG A 28 0.69 13.08 0.70
N SER A 29 1.06 12.19 -0.22
CA SER A 29 0.50 12.17 -1.58
C SER A 29 -0.97 11.70 -1.63
N GLY A 30 -1.52 11.19 -0.52
CA GLY A 30 -2.91 10.75 -0.41
C GLY A 30 -3.18 9.35 -0.95
N LYS A 31 -2.16 8.48 -1.08
CA LYS A 31 -2.29 7.10 -1.60
C LYS A 31 -3.35 6.28 -0.88
N THR A 32 -3.14 6.02 0.40
CA THR A 32 -4.02 5.19 1.24
C THR A 32 -5.46 5.69 1.22
N PHE A 33 -5.65 6.99 1.47
CA PHE A 33 -6.98 7.63 1.45
C PHE A 33 -7.66 7.46 0.08
N SER A 34 -6.94 7.68 -1.02
CA SER A 34 -7.46 7.56 -2.38
C SER A 34 -7.86 6.13 -2.73
N ILE A 35 -7.07 5.12 -2.32
CA ILE A 35 -7.41 3.71 -2.54
C ILE A 35 -8.72 3.38 -1.83
N ILE A 36 -8.82 3.69 -0.52
CA ILE A 36 -10.00 3.41 0.29
C ILE A 36 -11.23 4.13 -0.30
N GLN A 37 -11.11 5.40 -0.66
CA GLN A 37 -12.17 6.17 -1.26
C GLN A 37 -12.66 5.56 -2.58
N CYS A 38 -11.76 5.11 -3.45
CA CYS A 38 -12.12 4.46 -4.69
C CYS A 38 -12.75 3.08 -4.49
N LEU A 39 -12.32 2.31 -3.49
CA LEU A 39 -12.95 1.04 -3.13
C LEU A 39 -14.39 1.26 -2.62
N ILE A 40 -14.63 2.29 -1.81
CA ILE A 40 -15.97 2.68 -1.35
C ILE A 40 -16.84 3.11 -2.55
N ILE A 41 -16.33 3.96 -3.45
CA ILE A 41 -17.04 4.38 -4.68
C ILE A 41 -17.43 3.16 -5.52
N ARG A 42 -16.48 2.21 -5.70
CA ARG A 42 -16.75 0.98 -6.44
C ARG A 42 -17.85 0.17 -5.79
N GLN A 43 -17.86 0.06 -4.47
CA GLN A 43 -18.89 -0.65 -3.72
C GLN A 43 -20.26 0.02 -3.85
N VAL A 44 -20.35 1.34 -3.69
CA VAL A 44 -21.60 2.08 -3.88
C VAL A 44 -22.17 1.88 -5.29
N ASN A 45 -21.31 1.89 -6.31
CA ASN A 45 -21.72 1.65 -7.68
C ASN A 45 -22.16 0.19 -7.91
N ALA A 46 -21.49 -0.79 -7.29
CA ALA A 46 -21.86 -2.20 -7.34
C ALA A 46 -23.25 -2.45 -6.72
N MET A 47 -23.54 -1.79 -5.59
CA MET A 47 -24.88 -1.86 -4.97
C MET A 47 -25.96 -1.29 -5.89
N LYS A 48 -25.73 -0.15 -6.54
CA LYS A 48 -26.68 0.46 -7.49
C LYS A 48 -26.95 -0.48 -8.68
N ARG A 49 -25.95 -1.24 -9.13
CA ARG A 49 -26.06 -2.23 -10.20
C ARG A 49 -26.52 -3.60 -9.74
N LYS A 50 -26.80 -3.77 -8.44
CA LYS A 50 -27.21 -5.05 -7.83
C LYS A 50 -26.19 -6.18 -8.09
N GLU A 51 -24.90 -5.84 -8.08
CA GLU A 51 -23.83 -6.82 -8.23
C GLU A 51 -23.72 -7.72 -6.98
N GLN A 52 -23.14 -8.89 -7.16
CA GLN A 52 -22.92 -9.85 -6.08
C GLN A 52 -22.04 -9.25 -4.97
N ALA A 53 -22.34 -9.60 -3.72
CA ALA A 53 -21.56 -9.23 -2.55
C ALA A 53 -20.10 -9.70 -2.65
N ARG A 54 -19.18 -8.90 -2.10
CA ARG A 54 -17.75 -9.16 -2.13
C ARG A 54 -17.12 -9.04 -0.74
N ILE A 55 -16.03 -9.76 -0.54
CA ILE A 55 -15.16 -9.61 0.61
C ILE A 55 -13.94 -8.81 0.17
N ILE A 56 -13.76 -7.63 0.76
CA ILE A 56 -12.64 -6.73 0.51
C ILE A 56 -11.83 -6.63 1.80
N SER A 57 -10.63 -7.17 1.80
CA SER A 57 -9.75 -7.14 2.97
C SER A 57 -8.78 -5.98 2.88
N ILE A 58 -8.57 -5.27 4.00
CA ILE A 58 -7.58 -4.20 4.14
C ILE A 58 -6.61 -4.62 5.24
N VAL A 59 -5.32 -4.68 4.89
CA VAL A 59 -4.27 -5.27 5.73
C VAL A 59 -3.14 -4.27 5.93
N SER A 60 -2.66 -4.13 7.17
CA SER A 60 -1.40 -3.44 7.50
C SER A 60 -0.51 -4.38 8.30
N GLU A 61 0.74 -4.02 8.54
CA GLU A 61 1.69 -4.80 9.32
C GLU A 61 1.15 -5.17 10.70
N THR A 62 0.70 -4.16 11.48
CA THR A 62 0.19 -4.31 12.84
C THR A 62 -1.20 -3.71 13.01
N TYR A 63 -1.97 -4.21 13.97
CA TYR A 63 -3.32 -3.69 14.24
C TYR A 63 -3.33 -2.23 14.74
N PRO A 64 -2.44 -1.77 15.63
CA PRO A 64 -2.37 -0.36 16.00
C PRO A 64 -2.13 0.57 14.81
N HIS A 65 -1.30 0.17 13.86
CA HIS A 65 -1.04 0.91 12.64
C HIS A 65 -2.30 0.97 11.75
N LEU A 66 -2.92 -0.17 11.51
CA LEU A 66 -4.18 -0.29 10.78
C LEU A 66 -5.29 0.61 11.36
N ARG A 67 -5.44 0.61 12.70
CA ARG A 67 -6.46 1.40 13.40
C ARG A 67 -6.25 2.89 13.27
N ARG A 68 -4.98 3.36 13.41
CA ARG A 68 -4.63 4.80 13.30
C ARG A 68 -4.61 5.30 11.85
N GLY A 69 -4.43 4.41 10.89
CA GLY A 69 -4.39 4.69 9.45
C GLY A 69 -5.69 4.31 8.74
N ALA A 70 -5.69 3.16 8.09
CA ALA A 70 -6.73 2.74 7.15
C ALA A 70 -8.15 2.65 7.74
N ILE A 71 -8.30 2.18 9.00
CA ILE A 71 -9.65 2.14 9.65
C ILE A 71 -10.16 3.56 9.89
N ARG A 72 -9.31 4.45 10.41
CA ARG A 72 -9.68 5.86 10.63
C ARG A 72 -10.08 6.53 9.31
N ASP A 73 -9.27 6.36 8.26
CA ASP A 73 -9.55 6.95 6.96
C ASP A 73 -10.86 6.39 6.37
N PHE A 74 -11.10 5.08 6.49
CA PHE A 74 -12.36 4.47 6.07
C PHE A 74 -13.57 5.07 6.80
N LYS A 75 -13.53 5.17 8.13
CA LYS A 75 -14.60 5.78 8.93
C LYS A 75 -14.82 7.24 8.51
N THR A 76 -13.75 8.03 8.43
CA THR A 76 -13.82 9.45 8.03
C THR A 76 -14.50 9.61 6.66
N ILE A 77 -14.13 8.79 5.66
CA ILE A 77 -14.75 8.86 4.33
C ILE A 77 -16.25 8.49 4.40
N MET A 78 -16.57 7.40 5.10
CA MET A 78 -17.92 6.90 5.22
C MET A 78 -18.84 7.91 5.93
N GLU A 79 -18.37 8.55 7.00
CA GLU A 79 -19.09 9.58 7.73
C GLU A 79 -19.28 10.85 6.89
N ALA A 80 -18.21 11.34 6.27
CA ALA A 80 -18.26 12.55 5.44
C ALA A 80 -19.23 12.43 4.24
N GLU A 81 -19.44 11.21 3.75
CA GLU A 81 -20.34 10.95 2.61
C GLU A 81 -21.74 10.45 3.04
N GLY A 82 -22.02 10.43 4.34
CA GLY A 82 -23.30 9.97 4.87
C GLY A 82 -23.57 8.47 4.64
N LEU A 83 -22.51 7.69 4.51
CA LEU A 83 -22.57 6.22 4.26
C LEU A 83 -22.34 5.39 5.52
N TRP A 84 -21.91 6.03 6.60
CA TRP A 84 -21.65 5.32 7.86
C TRP A 84 -22.96 4.86 8.51
N CYS A 85 -22.98 3.62 8.94
CA CYS A 85 -24.05 3.01 9.73
C CYS A 85 -23.43 2.27 10.90
N GLU A 86 -23.71 2.69 12.14
CA GLU A 86 -23.11 2.10 13.34
C GLU A 86 -23.45 0.61 13.48
N GLY A 87 -24.67 0.20 13.19
CA GLY A 87 -25.07 -1.22 13.22
C GLY A 87 -24.40 -2.11 12.18
N CYS A 88 -23.74 -1.50 11.16
CA CYS A 88 -23.00 -2.20 10.12
C CYS A 88 -21.55 -2.49 10.53
N TRP A 89 -21.03 -1.78 11.53
CA TRP A 89 -19.67 -1.97 12.03
C TRP A 89 -19.62 -2.99 13.16
N LYS A 90 -18.76 -4.00 13.02
CA LYS A 90 -18.50 -5.04 14.02
C LYS A 90 -17.12 -4.81 14.62
N GLU A 91 -17.07 -4.20 15.82
CA GLU A 91 -15.82 -3.83 16.48
C GLU A 91 -14.92 -5.06 16.75
N THR A 92 -15.49 -6.17 17.22
CA THR A 92 -14.75 -7.39 17.57
C THR A 92 -13.99 -8.01 16.42
N THR A 93 -14.51 -7.88 15.20
CA THR A 93 -13.89 -8.42 13.98
C THR A 93 -13.28 -7.35 13.10
N SER A 94 -13.46 -6.06 13.45
CA SER A 94 -13.07 -4.92 12.64
C SER A 94 -13.60 -5.04 11.20
N THR A 95 -14.91 -5.26 11.08
CA THR A 95 -15.57 -5.52 9.80
C THR A 95 -16.78 -4.61 9.63
N TYR A 96 -16.86 -3.95 8.49
CA TYR A 96 -18.05 -3.20 8.07
C TYR A 96 -18.84 -4.02 7.04
N VAL A 97 -20.09 -4.34 7.34
CA VAL A 97 -20.95 -5.14 6.44
C VAL A 97 -22.02 -4.26 5.83
N TRP A 98 -21.99 -4.14 4.52
CA TRP A 98 -22.98 -3.40 3.73
C TRP A 98 -24.31 -4.14 3.64
N GLN A 99 -25.39 -3.43 3.34
CA GLN A 99 -26.74 -4.03 3.23
C GLN A 99 -26.85 -5.16 2.20
N ASN A 100 -26.01 -5.15 1.15
CA ASN A 100 -25.98 -6.23 0.15
C ASN A 100 -25.08 -7.41 0.57
N GLY A 101 -24.57 -7.42 1.79
CA GLY A 101 -23.68 -8.45 2.30
C GLY A 101 -22.19 -8.28 1.97
N THR A 102 -21.81 -7.26 1.19
CA THR A 102 -20.36 -6.95 0.99
C THR A 102 -19.72 -6.60 2.31
N ALA A 103 -18.54 -7.16 2.57
CA ALA A 103 -17.77 -6.90 3.79
C ALA A 103 -16.45 -6.19 3.46
N PHE A 104 -16.15 -5.14 4.22
CA PHE A 104 -14.82 -4.56 4.34
C PHE A 104 -14.21 -5.07 5.64
N GLU A 105 -13.21 -5.95 5.53
CA GLU A 105 -12.54 -6.57 6.66
C GLU A 105 -11.17 -5.92 6.89
N PHE A 106 -10.88 -5.61 8.14
CA PHE A 106 -9.61 -5.02 8.54
C PHE A 106 -8.87 -5.97 9.47
N PHE A 107 -7.63 -6.35 9.12
CA PHE A 107 -6.78 -7.16 9.98
C PHE A 107 -5.30 -6.87 9.76
N SER A 108 -4.47 -7.31 10.69
CA SER A 108 -3.02 -7.12 10.63
C SER A 108 -2.30 -8.37 10.13
N ALA A 109 -1.16 -8.16 9.49
CA ALA A 109 -0.35 -9.21 8.89
C ALA A 109 0.33 -10.12 9.94
N ASP A 110 0.44 -9.68 11.20
CA ASP A 110 0.89 -10.48 12.34
C ASP A 110 -0.15 -11.51 12.82
N ASN A 111 -1.41 -11.39 12.37
CA ASN A 111 -2.47 -12.35 12.68
C ASN A 111 -2.43 -13.54 11.70
N ALA A 112 -1.65 -14.57 12.03
CA ALA A 112 -1.49 -15.76 11.20
C ALA A 112 -2.82 -16.43 10.82
N GLY A 113 -3.79 -16.49 11.74
CA GLY A 113 -5.11 -17.09 11.51
C GLY A 113 -5.89 -16.38 10.40
N LYS A 114 -5.85 -15.05 10.32
CA LYS A 114 -6.51 -14.28 9.26
C LYS A 114 -5.71 -14.26 7.95
N VAL A 115 -4.39 -14.32 8.02
CA VAL A 115 -3.53 -14.44 6.84
C VAL A 115 -3.76 -15.76 6.12
N HIS A 116 -3.82 -16.87 6.87
CA HIS A 116 -3.98 -18.23 6.35
C HIS A 116 -5.45 -18.71 6.23
N GLY A 117 -6.39 -17.91 6.72
CA GLY A 117 -7.80 -18.27 6.82
C GLY A 117 -8.59 -18.16 5.51
N ALA A 118 -9.66 -17.38 5.52
CA ALA A 118 -10.64 -17.32 4.44
C ALA A 118 -10.10 -16.71 3.14
N SER A 119 -10.66 -17.17 2.02
CA SER A 119 -10.50 -16.51 0.72
C SER A 119 -11.24 -15.17 0.71
N ARG A 120 -10.73 -14.24 -0.08
CA ARG A 120 -11.30 -12.90 -0.29
C ARG A 120 -11.41 -12.59 -1.78
N ASP A 121 -12.25 -11.62 -2.10
CA ASP A 121 -12.40 -11.19 -3.49
C ASP A 121 -11.30 -10.21 -3.90
N ASP A 122 -11.08 -9.19 -3.09
CA ASP A 122 -10.06 -8.17 -3.30
C ASP A 122 -9.28 -7.92 -2.00
N ILE A 123 -8.05 -7.46 -2.12
CA ILE A 123 -7.22 -7.07 -0.97
C ILE A 123 -6.54 -5.74 -1.22
N PHE A 124 -6.47 -4.92 -0.17
CA PHE A 124 -5.58 -3.76 -0.10
C PHE A 124 -4.55 -3.97 1.00
N ILE A 125 -3.28 -3.94 0.64
CA ILE A 125 -2.13 -4.06 1.55
C ILE A 125 -1.55 -2.67 1.75
N ASN A 126 -1.83 -2.08 2.89
CA ASN A 126 -1.39 -0.75 3.27
C ASN A 126 0.03 -0.79 3.82
N GLU A 127 0.89 0.10 3.33
CA GLU A 127 2.31 0.19 3.65
C GLU A 127 3.04 -1.14 3.50
N CYS A 128 2.90 -1.73 2.32
CA CYS A 128 3.35 -3.08 2.02
C CYS A 128 4.87 -3.29 2.16
N GLN A 129 5.68 -2.20 2.20
CA GLN A 129 7.12 -2.27 2.46
C GLN A 129 7.45 -2.84 3.85
N ASN A 130 6.49 -2.80 4.78
CA ASN A 130 6.63 -3.33 6.14
C ASN A 130 6.22 -4.81 6.25
N ILE A 131 5.66 -5.40 5.19
CA ILE A 131 5.16 -6.77 5.19
C ILE A 131 6.13 -7.69 4.46
N LYS A 132 6.51 -8.79 5.10
CA LYS A 132 7.40 -9.79 4.50
C LYS A 132 6.76 -10.45 3.28
N TYR A 133 7.57 -10.78 2.27
CA TYR A 133 7.09 -11.38 1.02
C TYR A 133 6.32 -12.69 1.22
N GLU A 134 6.76 -13.52 2.17
CA GLU A 134 6.11 -14.80 2.49
C GLU A 134 4.65 -14.59 2.91
N ILE A 135 4.39 -13.55 3.72
CA ILE A 135 3.04 -13.18 4.16
C ILE A 135 2.24 -12.61 2.98
N ALA A 136 2.83 -11.67 2.23
CA ALA A 136 2.19 -11.09 1.05
C ALA A 136 1.77 -12.18 0.04
N ARG A 137 2.64 -13.16 -0.22
CA ARG A 137 2.37 -14.29 -1.10
C ARG A 137 1.18 -15.13 -0.62
N GLN A 138 1.07 -15.38 0.69
CA GLN A 138 -0.08 -16.09 1.27
C GLN A 138 -1.39 -15.32 1.08
N LEU A 139 -1.35 -13.99 1.20
CA LEU A 139 -2.49 -13.13 0.95
C LEU A 139 -2.89 -13.15 -0.54
N PHE A 140 -1.91 -13.09 -1.46
CA PHE A 140 -2.17 -13.11 -2.91
C PHE A 140 -2.85 -14.40 -3.38
N VAL A 141 -2.40 -15.55 -2.89
CA VAL A 141 -2.98 -16.86 -3.26
C VAL A 141 -4.44 -16.96 -2.83
N ARG A 142 -4.82 -16.29 -1.73
CA ARG A 142 -6.19 -16.31 -1.19
C ARG A 142 -7.06 -15.15 -1.70
N THR A 143 -6.55 -14.34 -2.62
CA THR A 143 -7.30 -13.25 -3.24
C THR A 143 -7.77 -13.65 -4.62
N ARG A 144 -9.07 -13.62 -4.84
CA ARG A 144 -9.71 -14.09 -6.08
C ARG A 144 -9.45 -13.17 -7.27
N TYR A 145 -9.66 -11.85 -7.08
CA TYR A 145 -9.62 -10.91 -8.19
C TYR A 145 -8.42 -9.99 -8.14
N ARG A 146 -8.41 -8.96 -7.30
CA ARG A 146 -7.41 -7.88 -7.36
C ARG A 146 -6.65 -7.67 -6.06
N VAL A 147 -5.40 -7.30 -6.24
CA VAL A 147 -4.48 -6.94 -5.18
C VAL A 147 -4.08 -5.49 -5.36
N PHE A 148 -4.40 -4.66 -4.39
CA PHE A 148 -3.99 -3.27 -4.29
C PHE A 148 -2.93 -3.16 -3.20
N TYR A 149 -1.96 -2.30 -3.39
CA TYR A 149 -0.99 -2.01 -2.33
C TYR A 149 -0.41 -0.62 -2.49
N ASP A 150 -0.08 0.00 -1.36
CA ASP A 150 0.64 1.26 -1.34
C ASP A 150 1.94 1.14 -0.56
N TYR A 151 2.89 2.03 -0.87
CA TYR A 151 4.15 2.13 -0.18
C TYR A 151 4.87 3.45 -0.44
N ASN A 152 5.79 3.78 0.50
CA ASN A 152 6.84 4.76 0.26
C ASN A 152 8.11 3.98 -0.16
N PRO A 153 8.77 4.35 -1.26
CA PRO A 153 9.87 3.58 -1.83
C PRO A 153 11.20 3.82 -1.07
N THR A 154 11.22 3.47 0.21
CA THR A 154 12.41 3.66 1.08
C THR A 154 13.61 2.84 0.62
N ARG A 155 13.36 1.72 -0.01
CA ARG A 155 14.36 0.80 -0.62
C ARG A 155 13.67 -0.06 -1.67
N SER A 156 14.46 -0.76 -2.49
CA SER A 156 13.93 -1.86 -3.30
C SER A 156 13.50 -3.03 -2.41
N PHE A 157 12.40 -3.69 -2.76
CA PHE A 157 11.86 -4.83 -2.03
C PHE A 157 10.95 -5.66 -2.95
N TRP A 158 10.31 -6.69 -2.42
CA TRP A 158 9.54 -7.66 -3.20
C TRP A 158 8.49 -7.06 -4.15
N ALA A 159 7.92 -5.89 -3.84
CA ALA A 159 6.93 -5.27 -4.74
C ALA A 159 7.59 -4.86 -6.05
N ASN A 160 8.72 -4.13 -5.99
CA ASN A 160 9.45 -3.68 -7.17
C ASN A 160 10.10 -4.86 -7.91
N GLU A 161 10.72 -5.78 -7.16
CA GLU A 161 11.56 -6.85 -7.72
C GLU A 161 10.73 -8.01 -8.33
N LYS A 162 9.54 -8.29 -7.78
CA LYS A 162 8.79 -9.51 -8.11
C LYS A 162 7.39 -9.26 -8.69
N ILE A 163 6.75 -8.14 -8.36
CA ILE A 163 5.35 -7.89 -8.74
C ILE A 163 5.25 -6.84 -9.83
N GLU A 164 5.91 -5.69 -9.66
CA GLU A 164 5.79 -4.57 -10.60
C GLU A 164 6.47 -4.83 -11.95
N VAL A 165 7.39 -5.77 -12.01
CA VAL A 165 7.99 -6.25 -13.26
C VAL A 165 7.06 -7.13 -14.10
N GLN A 166 5.89 -7.52 -13.56
CA GLN A 166 4.94 -8.38 -14.26
C GLN A 166 3.99 -7.54 -15.13
N GLU A 167 3.66 -8.03 -16.33
CA GLU A 167 2.69 -7.38 -17.25
C GLU A 167 1.30 -7.18 -16.62
N ARG A 168 0.92 -8.03 -15.66
CA ARG A 168 -0.36 -7.93 -14.94
C ARG A 168 -0.35 -6.95 -13.77
N CYS A 169 0.69 -6.12 -13.65
CA CYS A 169 0.77 -5.03 -12.68
C CYS A 169 0.68 -3.68 -13.39
N SER A 170 0.02 -2.71 -12.75
CA SER A 170 0.13 -1.30 -13.07
C SER A 170 0.57 -0.52 -11.84
N THR A 171 1.38 0.52 -12.05
CA THR A 171 1.89 1.36 -10.97
C THR A 171 1.47 2.81 -11.18
N VAL A 172 0.84 3.37 -10.16
CA VAL A 172 0.51 4.80 -10.09
C VAL A 172 1.52 5.47 -9.16
N HIS A 173 2.34 6.32 -9.74
CA HIS A 173 3.30 7.12 -8.98
C HIS A 173 2.66 8.43 -8.51
N SER A 174 2.95 8.88 -7.27
CA SER A 174 2.39 10.11 -6.71
C SER A 174 3.35 10.83 -5.77
N THR A 175 3.22 12.15 -5.71
CA THR A 175 3.95 13.02 -4.79
C THR A 175 2.97 13.89 -4.01
N TYR A 176 3.47 14.62 -3.01
CA TYR A 176 2.67 15.60 -2.26
C TYR A 176 1.99 16.65 -3.17
N GLN A 177 2.58 16.97 -4.34
CA GLN A 177 2.03 17.91 -5.33
C GLN A 177 0.74 17.40 -6.01
N ASP A 178 0.46 16.11 -5.93
CA ASP A 178 -0.76 15.51 -6.44
C ASP A 178 -1.93 15.59 -5.44
N ASN A 179 -1.68 16.10 -4.22
CA ASN A 179 -2.66 16.22 -3.17
C ASN A 179 -3.07 17.69 -2.96
N GLU A 180 -4.18 18.08 -3.57
CA GLU A 180 -4.72 19.44 -3.52
C GLU A 180 -5.28 19.84 -2.15
N PHE A 181 -5.32 18.94 -1.18
CA PHE A 181 -5.87 19.18 0.15
C PHE A 181 -4.81 19.51 1.20
N LEU A 182 -3.53 19.56 0.82
CA LEU A 182 -2.47 19.97 1.73
C LEU A 182 -2.53 21.48 2.02
N THR A 183 -2.31 21.83 3.29
CA THR A 183 -2.13 23.23 3.65
C THR A 183 -0.75 23.75 3.20
N GLN A 184 -0.60 25.06 3.13
CA GLN A 184 0.69 25.67 2.79
C GLN A 184 1.79 25.30 3.79
N GLU A 185 1.45 25.22 5.08
CA GLU A 185 2.35 24.80 6.15
C GLU A 185 2.83 23.35 5.97
N GLN A 186 1.90 22.45 5.58
CA GLN A 186 2.26 21.06 5.31
C GLN A 186 3.20 20.93 4.11
N VAL A 187 2.98 21.71 3.07
CA VAL A 187 3.86 21.76 1.88
C VAL A 187 5.22 22.32 2.27
N ALA A 188 5.26 23.44 3.02
CA ALA A 188 6.51 24.05 3.48
C ALA A 188 7.32 23.09 4.35
N GLU A 189 6.66 22.33 5.25
CA GLU A 189 7.33 21.32 6.08
C GLU A 189 7.95 20.19 5.24
N ILE A 190 7.26 19.71 4.21
CA ILE A 190 7.83 18.71 3.29
C ILE A 190 9.03 19.32 2.55
N GLU A 191 8.91 20.54 2.06
CA GLU A 191 9.94 21.20 1.26
C GLU A 191 11.17 21.63 2.06
N SER A 192 11.04 21.85 3.38
CA SER A 192 12.17 22.13 4.26
C SER A 192 13.20 20.99 4.30
N ASN A 193 12.80 19.78 3.94
CA ASN A 193 13.66 18.59 3.91
C ASN A 193 14.40 18.39 2.57
N LYS A 194 14.34 19.34 1.64
CA LYS A 194 15.07 19.26 0.35
C LYS A 194 16.60 19.14 0.51
N GLY A 195 17.15 19.59 1.65
CA GLY A 195 18.57 19.47 1.95
C GLY A 195 19.05 18.04 2.24
N ASP A 196 18.14 17.14 2.64
CA ASP A 196 18.44 15.71 2.79
C ASP A 196 18.11 14.99 1.49
N ALA A 197 19.14 14.67 0.73
CA ALA A 197 18.98 14.12 -0.63
C ALA A 197 18.23 12.77 -0.65
N ASN A 198 18.51 11.88 0.34
CA ASN A 198 17.85 10.58 0.40
C ASN A 198 16.40 10.70 0.88
N TRP A 199 16.17 11.50 1.93
CA TRP A 199 14.81 11.79 2.39
C TRP A 199 13.97 12.43 1.28
N TRP A 200 14.52 13.42 0.58
CA TRP A 200 13.83 14.10 -0.51
C TRP A 200 13.49 13.17 -1.67
N LYS A 201 14.44 12.30 -2.05
CA LYS A 201 14.24 11.30 -3.10
C LYS A 201 13.07 10.37 -2.78
N VAL A 202 12.98 9.89 -1.53
CA VAL A 202 11.93 8.96 -1.09
C VAL A 202 10.60 9.67 -0.84
N TYR A 203 10.61 10.66 0.05
CA TYR A 203 9.38 11.23 0.59
C TYR A 203 8.89 12.46 -0.18
N GLY A 204 9.78 13.22 -0.81
CA GLY A 204 9.42 14.32 -1.70
C GLY A 204 9.05 13.83 -3.09
N GLU A 205 9.97 13.11 -3.73
CA GLU A 205 9.82 12.68 -5.13
C GLU A 205 9.17 11.31 -5.31
N GLY A 206 9.09 10.49 -4.26
CA GLY A 206 8.54 9.14 -4.32
C GLY A 206 9.38 8.16 -5.14
N LYS A 207 10.69 8.38 -5.22
CA LYS A 207 11.67 7.52 -5.91
C LYS A 207 12.34 6.57 -4.94
N ILE A 208 12.85 5.44 -5.42
CA ILE A 208 13.54 4.45 -4.59
C ILE A 208 14.76 5.08 -3.94
N GLY A 209 14.77 5.06 -2.60
CA GLY A 209 15.87 5.54 -1.78
C GLY A 209 17.05 4.59 -1.75
N THR A 210 18.15 5.06 -1.14
CA THR A 210 19.30 4.23 -0.78
C THR A 210 19.18 3.79 0.68
N LEU A 211 19.69 2.61 1.02
CA LEU A 211 19.78 2.18 2.41
C LEU A 211 20.73 3.12 3.16
N GLU A 212 20.22 3.78 4.19
CA GLU A 212 21.09 4.52 5.12
C GLU A 212 21.87 3.52 5.97
N GLY A 213 23.16 3.81 6.20
CA GLY A 213 24.01 2.98 7.04
C GLY A 213 24.84 1.93 6.30
N LEU A 214 24.96 1.97 4.99
CA LEU A 214 26.01 1.25 4.30
C LEU A 214 27.36 1.87 4.71
N ILE A 215 28.16 1.11 5.47
CA ILE A 215 29.50 1.52 5.89
C ILE A 215 30.46 1.58 4.68
N TYR A 216 30.12 0.85 3.62
CA TYR A 216 30.90 0.77 2.40
C TYR A 216 30.02 1.06 1.19
N ASP A 217 30.51 1.93 0.31
CA ASP A 217 30.00 2.07 -1.06
C ASP A 217 30.78 1.07 -1.93
N PHE A 218 30.07 0.19 -2.63
CA PHE A 218 30.71 -0.82 -3.48
C PHE A 218 29.98 -0.91 -4.83
N GLU A 219 30.77 -1.06 -5.87
CA GLU A 219 30.24 -1.40 -7.18
C GLU A 219 29.89 -2.89 -7.24
N GLN A 220 28.68 -3.17 -7.72
CA GLN A 220 28.29 -4.53 -8.02
C GLN A 220 28.80 -4.87 -9.44
N VAL A 221 29.64 -5.89 -9.53
CA VAL A 221 30.15 -6.38 -10.81
C VAL A 221 29.66 -7.81 -11.04
N ASP A 222 29.31 -8.13 -12.28
CA ASP A 222 28.84 -9.48 -12.63
C ASP A 222 29.94 -10.52 -12.57
N GLU A 223 31.21 -10.14 -12.85
CA GLU A 223 32.37 -11.00 -12.79
C GLU A 223 33.56 -10.30 -12.12
N LEU A 224 34.22 -11.00 -11.20
CA LEU A 224 35.47 -10.51 -10.60
C LEU A 224 36.66 -10.75 -11.54
N PRO A 225 37.52 -9.76 -11.78
CA PRO A 225 38.72 -9.94 -12.56
C PRO A 225 39.61 -11.07 -11.99
N GLU A 226 40.05 -12.02 -12.82
CA GLU A 226 40.79 -13.19 -12.39
C GLU A 226 42.17 -12.87 -11.73
N HIS A 227 42.73 -11.73 -12.07
CA HIS A 227 44.05 -11.29 -11.58
C HIS A 227 44.05 -10.60 -10.23
N LEU A 228 42.90 -10.40 -9.61
CA LEU A 228 42.81 -9.75 -8.27
C LEU A 228 43.14 -10.74 -7.16
N PRO A 229 43.95 -10.33 -6.15
CA PRO A 229 44.19 -11.13 -4.96
C PRO A 229 42.87 -11.34 -4.21
N ARG A 230 42.60 -12.60 -3.84
CA ARG A 230 41.36 -12.94 -3.10
C ARG A 230 41.64 -12.98 -1.60
N VAL A 231 40.83 -12.24 -0.84
CA VAL A 231 40.83 -12.31 0.62
C VAL A 231 39.44 -12.77 1.04
N TYR A 232 39.38 -13.76 1.92
CA TYR A 232 38.11 -14.27 2.45
C TYR A 232 37.96 -13.81 3.89
N GLY A 233 36.87 -13.16 4.20
CA GLY A 233 36.42 -12.86 5.55
C GLY A 233 35.29 -13.81 5.94
N LEU A 234 35.39 -14.46 7.11
CA LEU A 234 34.35 -15.28 7.68
C LEU A 234 33.83 -14.60 8.94
N ASP A 235 32.55 -14.21 8.94
CA ASP A 235 31.86 -13.67 10.11
C ASP A 235 30.90 -14.73 10.67
N PHE A 236 31.11 -15.13 11.92
CA PHE A 236 30.23 -16.05 12.64
C PHE A 236 29.12 -15.32 13.38
N GLY A 237 28.50 -14.33 12.77
CA GLY A 237 27.47 -13.49 13.38
C GLY A 237 26.60 -14.22 14.40
N PHE A 238 26.41 -13.61 15.57
CA PHE A 238 25.50 -14.12 16.59
C PHE A 238 24.05 -13.91 16.14
N HIS A 239 23.27 -14.98 16.18
CA HIS A 239 21.81 -14.96 16.01
C HIS A 239 21.12 -14.67 17.32
#